data_df1af74687b51ca2ab79a9cdd7e0f136
#
_entry.id   df1af74687b51ca2ab79a9cdd7e0f136
#
_cell.length_a   1.000
_cell.length_b   1.000
_cell.length_c   1.000
_cell.angle_alpha   90.00
_cell.angle_beta   90.00
_cell.angle_gamma   90.00
#
_symmetry.space_group_name_H-M   'P 1'
#
loop_
_entity.id
_entity.type
_entity.pdbx_description
1 polymer ?
#
loop_
_entity_poly.entity_id
_entity_poly.type
_entity_poly.pdbx_seq_one_letter_code
_entity_poly.pdbx_strand_id
1 'polypeptide(L)'
;MGFDINKFANEFKNTINWMLNDGHAQELKDDLLSFQENKNILENDPDSIKALSMIIELIKTNSWHYKTSENFRKKMEDFLGEYGKNFRTPEAQNELIEIVGERKRRNIERLFKYSTLRDFTDNLYKLAEVGKTVVLGPKGRDNYLRDFGYWDRIPIDIHEMRFIIRSGIYHSCSSKEKSDHQNKNDLHDALTRFCTTYLKGYVVEDIELGSAPGIVDIFIWSFSAEERYNICVATPKCEKCNLKGVCLYALTNSP
;
A
#
# COMPACT_ATOMS: atom_id res chain seq x y z
N MET A 1 -19.96 -14.56 -23.40
CA MET A 1 -19.99 -13.08 -23.24
C MET A 1 -18.55 -12.60 -23.11
N GLY A 2 -18.17 -11.54 -23.87
CA GLY A 2 -16.81 -10.98 -23.76
C GLY A 2 -16.65 -10.17 -22.48
N PHE A 3 -15.40 -10.01 -22.02
CA PHE A 3 -15.05 -9.13 -20.90
C PHE A 3 -15.35 -7.66 -21.25
N ASP A 4 -15.96 -6.93 -20.30
CA ASP A 4 -16.33 -5.51 -20.43
C ASP A 4 -15.82 -4.77 -19.17
N ILE A 5 -14.83 -3.90 -19.36
CA ILE A 5 -14.19 -3.14 -18.29
C ILE A 5 -15.14 -2.14 -17.61
N ASN A 6 -16.15 -1.61 -18.33
CA ASN A 6 -17.12 -0.69 -17.73
C ASN A 6 -18.05 -1.44 -16.75
N LYS A 7 -18.50 -2.63 -17.15
CA LYS A 7 -19.29 -3.50 -16.26
C LYS A 7 -18.45 -3.93 -15.06
N PHE A 8 -17.19 -4.30 -15.28
CA PHE A 8 -16.27 -4.64 -14.20
C PHE A 8 -16.13 -3.46 -13.21
N ALA A 9 -15.88 -2.25 -13.69
CA ALA A 9 -15.72 -1.07 -12.86
C ALA A 9 -16.96 -0.77 -12.00
N ASN A 10 -18.15 -0.93 -12.55
CA ASN A 10 -19.41 -0.74 -11.81
C ASN A 10 -19.56 -1.79 -10.71
N GLU A 11 -19.30 -3.07 -11.01
CA GLU A 11 -19.36 -4.13 -10.01
C GLU A 11 -18.23 -4.02 -8.98
N PHE A 12 -17.09 -3.45 -9.35
CA PHE A 12 -16.02 -3.17 -8.41
C PHE A 12 -16.42 -2.07 -7.41
N LYS A 13 -17.10 -1.00 -7.85
CA LYS A 13 -17.68 0.01 -6.96
C LYS A 13 -18.71 -0.62 -6.00
N ASN A 14 -19.58 -1.49 -6.50
CA ASN A 14 -20.52 -2.25 -5.68
C ASN A 14 -19.82 -3.13 -4.66
N THR A 15 -18.70 -3.75 -5.05
CA THR A 15 -17.87 -4.59 -4.17
C THR A 15 -17.21 -3.73 -3.07
N ILE A 16 -16.68 -2.56 -3.39
CA ILE A 16 -16.15 -1.61 -2.39
C ILE A 16 -17.26 -1.22 -1.40
N ASN A 17 -18.44 -0.86 -1.88
CA ASN A 17 -19.58 -0.53 -1.02
C ASN A 17 -19.96 -1.72 -0.11
N TRP A 18 -19.97 -2.94 -0.65
CA TRP A 18 -20.18 -4.14 0.16
C TRP A 18 -19.12 -4.29 1.25
N MET A 19 -17.83 -4.15 0.92
CA MET A 19 -16.72 -4.25 1.88
C MET A 19 -16.84 -3.23 3.03
N LEU A 20 -17.36 -2.04 2.76
CA LEU A 20 -17.57 -0.97 3.75
C LEU A 20 -18.80 -1.21 4.66
N ASN A 21 -19.57 -2.26 4.40
CA ASN A 21 -20.79 -2.62 5.17
C ASN A 21 -20.75 -4.07 5.68
N ASP A 22 -19.69 -4.82 5.45
CA ASP A 22 -19.53 -6.22 5.87
C ASP A 22 -18.66 -6.36 7.13
N GLY A 23 -18.33 -7.60 7.54
CA GLY A 23 -17.65 -7.92 8.79
C GLY A 23 -16.30 -7.26 9.03
N HIS A 24 -15.55 -6.90 7.98
CA HIS A 24 -14.28 -6.17 8.05
C HIS A 24 -14.41 -4.66 7.77
N ALA A 25 -15.64 -4.14 7.74
CA ALA A 25 -15.91 -2.74 7.40
C ALA A 25 -15.23 -1.76 8.37
N GLN A 26 -15.23 -2.06 9.68
CA GLN A 26 -14.62 -1.18 10.66
C GLN A 26 -13.11 -1.06 10.45
N GLU A 27 -12.43 -2.17 10.22
CA GLU A 27 -10.99 -2.17 9.97
C GLU A 27 -10.62 -1.38 8.70
N LEU A 28 -11.43 -1.48 7.64
CA LEU A 28 -11.24 -0.69 6.42
C LEU A 28 -11.45 0.81 6.66
N LYS A 29 -12.48 1.18 7.43
CA LYS A 29 -12.74 2.59 7.77
C LYS A 29 -11.64 3.16 8.65
N ASP A 30 -11.12 2.39 9.60
CA ASP A 30 -9.99 2.79 10.44
C ASP A 30 -8.72 3.01 9.60
N ASP A 31 -8.45 2.12 8.62
CA ASP A 31 -7.34 2.29 7.67
C ASP A 31 -7.51 3.60 6.86
N LEU A 32 -8.70 3.85 6.28
CA LEU A 32 -8.98 5.06 5.50
C LEU A 32 -8.86 6.34 6.34
N LEU A 33 -9.39 6.33 7.56
CA LEU A 33 -9.28 7.45 8.50
C LEU A 33 -7.81 7.72 8.85
N SER A 34 -7.02 6.67 9.11
CA SER A 34 -5.59 6.80 9.40
C SER A 34 -4.83 7.45 8.23
N PHE A 35 -5.16 7.12 6.97
CA PHE A 35 -4.53 7.76 5.80
C PHE A 35 -4.89 9.23 5.68
N GLN A 36 -6.14 9.60 5.98
CA GLN A 36 -6.58 11.00 5.99
C GLN A 36 -5.86 11.81 7.08
N GLU A 37 -5.78 11.26 8.30
CA GLU A 37 -5.06 11.88 9.41
C GLU A 37 -3.57 12.07 9.12
N ASN A 38 -2.95 11.08 8.45
CA ASN A 38 -1.52 11.12 8.15
C ASN A 38 -1.16 12.07 7.00
N LYS A 39 -2.11 12.37 6.11
CA LYS A 39 -1.87 13.13 4.88
C LYS A 39 -1.05 14.42 5.09
N ASN A 40 -1.30 15.12 6.18
CA ASN A 40 -0.65 16.40 6.46
C ASN A 40 0.24 16.35 7.72
N ILE A 41 0.47 15.16 8.28
CA ILE A 41 1.15 15.05 9.58
C ILE A 41 2.58 15.61 9.51
N LEU A 42 3.31 15.36 8.42
CA LEU A 42 4.68 15.84 8.22
C LEU A 42 4.76 17.34 7.89
N GLU A 43 3.66 17.96 7.49
CA GLU A 43 3.59 19.41 7.31
C GLU A 43 3.54 20.11 8.67
N ASN A 44 2.80 19.54 9.61
CA ASN A 44 2.62 20.09 10.96
C ASN A 44 3.72 19.64 11.93
N ASP A 45 4.26 18.44 11.75
CA ASP A 45 5.33 17.86 12.56
C ASP A 45 6.37 17.18 11.64
N PRO A 46 7.38 17.93 11.15
CA PRO A 46 8.39 17.41 10.21
C PRO A 46 9.20 16.20 10.70
N ASP A 47 9.27 16.00 12.01
CA ASP A 47 9.90 14.85 12.68
C ASP A 47 8.87 14.03 13.48
N SER A 48 7.74 13.74 12.85
CA SER A 48 6.66 12.96 13.45
C SER A 48 7.12 11.58 13.91
N ILE A 49 6.85 11.28 15.18
CA ILE A 49 7.09 9.95 15.79
C ILE A 49 6.34 8.85 15.03
N LYS A 50 5.11 9.13 14.54
CA LYS A 50 4.33 8.17 13.74
C LYS A 50 5.06 7.83 12.43
N ALA A 51 5.64 8.84 11.76
CA ALA A 51 6.43 8.62 10.56
C ALA A 51 7.71 7.83 10.85
N LEU A 52 8.42 8.15 11.94
CA LEU A 52 9.59 7.38 12.36
C LEU A 52 9.24 5.92 12.59
N SER A 53 8.22 5.63 13.40
CA SER A 53 7.79 4.26 13.70
C SER A 53 7.53 3.46 12.44
N MET A 54 6.80 4.03 11.48
CA MET A 54 6.50 3.36 10.22
C MET A 54 7.75 3.09 9.39
N ILE A 55 8.66 4.07 9.28
CA ILE A 55 9.93 3.87 8.55
C ILE A 55 10.75 2.74 9.19
N ILE A 56 10.88 2.75 10.52
CA ILE A 56 11.67 1.75 11.25
C ILE A 56 11.04 0.35 11.10
N GLU A 57 9.72 0.25 11.18
CA GLU A 57 8.99 -0.99 10.93
C GLU A 57 9.27 -1.52 9.52
N LEU A 58 9.19 -0.67 8.50
CA LEU A 58 9.46 -1.04 7.10
C LEU A 58 10.92 -1.40 6.84
N ILE A 59 11.88 -0.77 7.56
CA ILE A 59 13.29 -1.17 7.52
C ILE A 59 13.47 -2.57 8.12
N LYS A 60 12.79 -2.86 9.22
CA LYS A 60 12.88 -4.15 9.93
C LYS A 60 12.27 -5.28 9.11
N THR A 61 11.08 -5.07 8.54
CA THR A 61 10.25 -6.11 7.94
C THR A 61 10.52 -6.25 6.45
N ASN A 62 11.22 -7.32 6.03
CA ASN A 62 11.16 -7.78 4.63
C ASN A 62 10.02 -8.80 4.39
N SER A 63 9.39 -9.28 5.46
CA SER A 63 8.24 -10.19 5.42
C SER A 63 7.54 -10.16 6.78
N TRP A 64 6.22 -10.03 6.76
CA TRP A 64 5.39 -10.01 7.96
C TRP A 64 5.27 -11.41 8.57
N HIS A 65 5.90 -11.63 9.72
CA HIS A 65 5.49 -12.67 10.66
C HIS A 65 4.94 -12.00 11.90
N TYR A 66 3.65 -12.19 12.19
CA TYR A 66 2.90 -11.58 13.31
C TYR A 66 3.64 -11.63 14.66
N LYS A 67 4.30 -12.74 14.99
CA LYS A 67 5.08 -12.88 16.24
C LYS A 67 6.33 -11.98 16.32
N THR A 68 6.94 -11.66 15.18
CA THR A 68 8.08 -10.74 15.14
C THR A 68 7.60 -9.30 15.31
N SER A 69 6.38 -8.99 14.90
CA SER A 69 5.81 -7.65 14.99
C SER A 69 5.48 -7.23 16.43
N GLU A 70 5.00 -8.13 17.29
CA GLU A 70 4.61 -7.79 18.66
C GLU A 70 5.83 -7.43 19.54
N ASN A 71 6.89 -8.25 19.50
CA ASN A 71 8.15 -7.94 20.20
C ASN A 71 8.81 -6.66 19.66
N PHE A 72 8.71 -6.43 18.34
CA PHE A 72 9.21 -5.22 17.73
C PHE A 72 8.41 -3.99 18.18
N ARG A 73 7.08 -4.06 18.17
CA ARG A 73 6.22 -2.96 18.64
C ARG A 73 6.56 -2.56 20.08
N LYS A 74 6.68 -3.53 20.98
CA LYS A 74 7.07 -3.26 22.36
C LYS A 74 8.41 -2.54 22.44
N LYS A 75 9.45 -2.99 21.71
CA LYS A 75 10.74 -2.31 21.67
C LYS A 75 10.66 -0.89 21.13
N MET A 76 9.80 -0.67 20.13
CA MET A 76 9.57 0.69 19.60
C MET A 76 8.82 1.56 20.60
N GLU A 77 7.85 1.02 21.35
CA GLU A 77 7.15 1.75 22.41
C GLU A 77 8.12 2.15 23.52
N ASP A 78 8.97 1.24 23.97
CA ASP A 78 10.01 1.50 24.98
C ASP A 78 10.98 2.60 24.49
N PHE A 79 11.47 2.48 23.24
CA PHE A 79 12.32 3.48 22.60
C PHE A 79 11.65 4.86 22.51
N LEU A 80 10.40 4.91 22.08
CA LEU A 80 9.66 6.18 21.98
C LEU A 80 9.36 6.78 23.35
N GLY A 81 9.16 5.95 24.37
CA GLY A 81 9.00 6.40 25.76
C GLY A 81 10.27 7.03 26.31
N GLU A 82 11.44 6.52 25.93
CA GLU A 82 12.74 7.02 26.40
C GLU A 82 13.20 8.28 25.63
N TYR A 83 13.16 8.23 24.31
CA TYR A 83 13.75 9.30 23.48
C TYR A 83 12.71 10.31 22.96
N GLY A 84 11.47 9.90 22.69
CA GLY A 84 10.44 10.76 22.14
C GLY A 84 10.94 11.51 20.89
N LYS A 85 10.87 12.84 20.90
CA LYS A 85 11.38 13.69 19.81
C LYS A 85 12.91 13.84 19.78
N ASN A 86 13.63 13.32 20.75
CA ASN A 86 15.10 13.34 20.81
C ASN A 86 15.73 12.13 20.05
N PHE A 87 14.97 11.45 19.20
CA PHE A 87 15.42 10.27 18.48
C PHE A 87 16.60 10.51 17.51
N ARG A 88 17.02 11.77 17.32
CA ARG A 88 18.17 12.11 16.45
C ARG A 88 19.52 12.09 17.16
N THR A 89 19.57 11.84 18.46
CA THR A 89 20.83 11.73 19.20
C THR A 89 21.61 10.47 18.77
N PRO A 90 22.95 10.47 18.89
CA PRO A 90 23.76 9.28 18.57
C PRO A 90 23.35 8.05 19.36
N GLU A 91 22.95 8.22 20.63
CA GLU A 91 22.49 7.15 21.51
C GLU A 91 21.20 6.51 20.97
N ALA A 92 20.21 7.33 20.64
CA ALA A 92 18.94 6.90 20.06
C ALA A 92 19.15 6.18 18.72
N GLN A 93 20.05 6.70 17.85
CA GLN A 93 20.36 6.04 16.58
C GLN A 93 21.01 4.65 16.79
N ASN A 94 21.89 4.49 17.78
CA ASN A 94 22.49 3.20 18.09
C ASN A 94 21.42 2.21 18.59
N GLU A 95 20.50 2.65 19.44
CA GLU A 95 19.40 1.80 19.90
C GLU A 95 18.45 1.40 18.78
N LEU A 96 18.11 2.31 17.87
CA LEU A 96 17.35 1.96 16.66
C LEU A 96 18.07 0.90 15.81
N ILE A 97 19.41 0.96 15.70
CA ILE A 97 20.20 -0.06 15.01
C ILE A 97 20.07 -1.42 15.71
N GLU A 98 20.10 -1.46 17.04
CA GLU A 98 19.88 -2.69 17.78
C GLU A 98 18.47 -3.26 17.58
N ILE A 99 17.45 -2.40 17.59
CA ILE A 99 16.05 -2.78 17.34
C ILE A 99 15.86 -3.39 15.94
N VAL A 100 16.38 -2.75 14.90
CA VAL A 100 16.25 -3.26 13.52
C VAL A 100 17.24 -4.36 13.19
N GLY A 101 18.36 -4.40 13.89
CA GLY A 101 19.48 -5.32 13.71
C GLY A 101 20.62 -4.74 12.85
N GLU A 102 21.84 -5.13 13.19
CA GLU A 102 23.10 -4.61 12.62
C GLU A 102 23.16 -4.61 11.09
N ARG A 103 22.54 -5.62 10.45
CA ARG A 103 22.47 -5.71 8.98
C ARG A 103 21.74 -4.52 8.32
N LYS A 104 20.94 -3.79 9.09
CA LYS A 104 20.17 -2.62 8.65
C LYS A 104 20.80 -1.28 9.06
N ARG A 105 21.95 -1.29 9.75
CA ARG A 105 22.69 -0.09 10.19
C ARG A 105 22.75 0.99 9.12
N ARG A 106 23.16 0.63 7.90
CA ARG A 106 23.30 1.58 6.79
C ARG A 106 21.98 2.27 6.42
N ASN A 107 20.85 1.62 6.64
CA ASN A 107 19.55 2.23 6.36
C ASN A 107 19.23 3.30 7.41
N ILE A 108 19.50 3.03 8.69
CA ILE A 108 19.36 3.99 9.78
C ILE A 108 20.29 5.19 9.55
N GLU A 109 21.59 4.95 9.31
CA GLU A 109 22.57 6.01 9.04
C GLU A 109 22.18 6.88 7.83
N ARG A 110 21.58 6.30 6.78
CA ARG A 110 21.09 7.04 5.62
C ARG A 110 19.83 7.84 5.94
N LEU A 111 18.91 7.30 6.74
CA LEU A 111 17.72 8.02 7.18
C LEU A 111 18.11 9.29 7.92
N PHE A 112 19.05 9.22 8.84
CA PHE A 112 19.48 10.33 9.68
C PHE A 112 20.43 11.33 8.98
N LYS A 113 20.75 11.14 7.68
CA LYS A 113 21.40 12.17 6.85
C LYS A 113 20.45 13.28 6.42
N TYR A 114 19.15 13.05 6.48
CA TYR A 114 18.15 14.08 6.19
C TYR A 114 17.91 14.93 7.43
N SER A 115 17.69 16.23 7.25
CA SER A 115 17.49 17.17 8.35
C SER A 115 16.22 16.87 9.13
N THR A 116 15.17 16.44 8.42
CA THR A 116 13.88 16.03 8.99
C THR A 116 13.35 14.78 8.29
N LEU A 117 12.35 14.12 8.89
CA LEU A 117 11.62 13.02 8.21
C LEU A 117 10.80 13.52 7.03
N ARG A 118 10.36 14.79 7.06
CA ARG A 118 9.74 15.44 5.91
C ARG A 118 10.70 15.52 4.73
N ASP A 119 11.94 16.03 4.94
CA ASP A 119 12.96 16.08 3.88
C ASP A 119 13.26 14.71 3.29
N PHE A 120 13.31 13.69 4.16
CA PHE A 120 13.44 12.30 3.72
C PHE A 120 12.26 11.88 2.83
N THR A 121 11.03 12.16 3.24
CA THR A 121 9.80 11.79 2.54
C THR A 121 9.71 12.47 1.17
N ASP A 122 9.98 13.77 1.11
CA ASP A 122 9.99 14.54 -0.14
C ASP A 122 11.05 14.02 -1.13
N ASN A 123 12.23 13.66 -0.62
CA ASN A 123 13.27 13.05 -1.45
C ASN A 123 12.87 11.64 -1.91
N LEU A 124 12.26 10.85 -1.02
CA LEU A 124 11.79 9.50 -1.32
C LEU A 124 10.74 9.51 -2.43
N TYR A 125 9.82 10.49 -2.39
CA TYR A 125 8.82 10.69 -3.44
C TYR A 125 9.46 11.01 -4.80
N LYS A 126 10.39 11.98 -4.85
CA LYS A 126 11.13 12.31 -6.09
C LYS A 126 11.91 11.11 -6.65
N LEU A 127 12.50 10.29 -5.78
CA LEU A 127 13.18 9.07 -6.21
C LEU A 127 12.18 8.03 -6.77
N ALA A 128 10.97 7.98 -6.21
CA ALA A 128 9.94 7.07 -6.69
C ALA A 128 9.50 7.37 -8.13
N GLU A 129 9.43 8.66 -8.52
CA GLU A 129 9.09 9.08 -9.89
C GLU A 129 10.07 8.54 -10.96
N VAL A 130 11.32 8.32 -10.57
CA VAL A 130 12.36 7.75 -11.46
C VAL A 130 12.68 6.29 -11.14
N GLY A 131 11.81 5.59 -10.42
CA GLY A 131 11.94 4.17 -10.09
C GLY A 131 13.07 3.84 -9.11
N LYS A 132 13.65 4.83 -8.42
CA LYS A 132 14.74 4.66 -7.46
C LYS A 132 14.24 4.54 -6.03
N THR A 133 15.08 4.02 -5.16
CA THR A 133 14.80 3.88 -3.73
C THR A 133 16.01 4.26 -2.89
N VAL A 134 15.75 4.66 -1.64
CA VAL A 134 16.75 4.86 -0.60
C VAL A 134 16.15 4.42 0.73
N VAL A 135 16.92 3.78 1.59
CA VAL A 135 16.48 3.27 2.91
C VAL A 135 15.45 2.13 2.81
N LEU A 136 14.36 2.35 2.09
CA LEU A 136 13.27 1.39 1.88
C LEU A 136 13.38 0.74 0.49
N GLY A 137 12.95 -0.53 0.37
CA GLY A 137 12.73 -1.17 -0.93
C GLY A 137 11.50 -0.60 -1.65
N PRO A 138 11.27 -0.94 -2.95
CA PRO A 138 10.18 -0.33 -3.74
C PRO A 138 8.80 -0.45 -3.08
N LYS A 139 8.40 -1.64 -2.62
CA LYS A 139 7.11 -1.85 -1.94
C LYS A 139 7.02 -1.06 -0.64
N GLY A 140 8.07 -1.12 0.22
CA GLY A 140 8.09 -0.39 1.49
C GLY A 140 8.06 1.13 1.29
N ARG A 141 8.75 1.62 0.24
CA ARG A 141 8.69 3.03 -0.18
C ARG A 141 7.26 3.45 -0.52
N ASP A 142 6.60 2.69 -1.39
CA ASP A 142 5.27 3.05 -1.89
C ASP A 142 4.20 2.88 -0.80
N ASN A 143 4.33 1.89 0.12
CA ASN A 143 3.51 1.80 1.33
C ASN A 143 3.66 3.06 2.20
N TYR A 144 4.90 3.42 2.53
CA TYR A 144 5.16 4.58 3.37
C TYR A 144 4.61 5.88 2.73
N LEU A 145 4.89 6.10 1.45
CA LEU A 145 4.43 7.30 0.75
C LEU A 145 2.90 7.37 0.70
N ARG A 146 2.21 6.26 0.36
CA ARG A 146 0.75 6.18 0.39
C ARG A 146 0.19 6.56 1.76
N ASP A 147 0.75 5.99 2.82
CA ASP A 147 0.26 6.18 4.19
C ASP A 147 0.45 7.63 4.67
N PHE A 148 1.39 8.38 4.07
CA PHE A 148 1.63 9.79 4.36
C PHE A 148 1.14 10.76 3.28
N GLY A 149 0.10 10.38 2.52
CA GLY A 149 -0.68 11.28 1.67
C GLY A 149 -0.32 11.29 0.19
N TYR A 150 0.71 10.57 -0.24
CA TYR A 150 1.05 10.41 -1.66
C TYR A 150 0.22 9.27 -2.27
N TRP A 151 -1.08 9.50 -2.40
CA TRP A 151 -2.07 8.48 -2.78
C TRP A 151 -2.00 8.03 -4.24
N ASP A 152 -1.11 8.63 -5.03
CA ASP A 152 -0.72 8.16 -6.35
C ASP A 152 0.26 6.96 -6.28
N ARG A 153 0.83 6.64 -5.11
CA ARG A 153 1.77 5.53 -4.91
C ARG A 153 1.04 4.24 -4.57
N ILE A 154 1.32 3.20 -5.35
CA ILE A 154 0.69 1.87 -5.22
C ILE A 154 1.78 0.87 -4.83
N PRO A 155 1.70 0.26 -3.65
CA PRO A 155 2.69 -0.74 -3.18
C PRO A 155 2.46 -2.12 -3.81
N ILE A 156 2.72 -2.26 -5.10
CA ILE A 156 2.47 -3.49 -5.86
C ILE A 156 3.16 -4.71 -5.21
N ASP A 157 2.36 -5.62 -4.68
CA ASP A 157 2.80 -6.94 -4.20
C ASP A 157 2.10 -8.08 -4.96
N ILE A 158 2.06 -9.27 -4.38
CA ILE A 158 1.48 -10.44 -5.02
C ILE A 158 -0.06 -10.38 -5.06
N HIS A 159 -0.70 -9.68 -4.11
CA HIS A 159 -2.16 -9.55 -4.05
C HIS A 159 -2.65 -8.60 -5.16
N GLU A 160 -2.06 -7.40 -5.25
CA GLU A 160 -2.36 -6.43 -6.29
C GLU A 160 -2.05 -6.99 -7.68
N MET A 161 -0.88 -7.62 -7.85
CA MET A 161 -0.50 -8.23 -9.12
C MET A 161 -1.55 -9.27 -9.58
N ARG A 162 -1.95 -10.20 -8.70
CA ARG A 162 -2.96 -11.21 -9.02
C ARG A 162 -4.30 -10.58 -9.38
N PHE A 163 -4.74 -9.62 -8.59
CA PHE A 163 -6.02 -8.96 -8.81
C PHE A 163 -6.04 -8.19 -10.12
N ILE A 164 -5.06 -7.31 -10.36
CA ILE A 164 -4.96 -6.46 -11.56
C ILE A 164 -4.95 -7.31 -12.83
N ILE A 165 -4.24 -8.44 -12.83
CA ILE A 165 -4.18 -9.35 -13.97
C ILE A 165 -5.49 -10.11 -14.15
N ARG A 166 -5.98 -10.76 -13.09
CA ARG A 166 -7.16 -11.63 -13.13
C ARG A 166 -8.44 -10.87 -13.41
N SER A 167 -8.57 -9.68 -12.85
CA SER A 167 -9.74 -8.83 -13.06
C SER A 167 -9.92 -8.37 -14.50
N GLY A 168 -8.83 -8.31 -15.28
CA GLY A 168 -8.81 -7.75 -16.63
C GLY A 168 -8.40 -6.27 -16.70
N ILE A 169 -8.10 -5.64 -15.54
CA ILE A 169 -7.60 -4.26 -15.49
C ILE A 169 -6.33 -4.12 -16.33
N TYR A 170 -5.34 -5.00 -16.12
CA TYR A 170 -4.11 -4.98 -16.91
C TYR A 170 -4.38 -5.10 -18.41
N HIS A 171 -5.25 -6.02 -18.78
CA HIS A 171 -5.60 -6.28 -20.19
C HIS A 171 -6.22 -5.07 -20.89
N SER A 172 -7.03 -4.29 -20.17
CA SER A 172 -7.79 -3.16 -20.72
C SER A 172 -7.09 -1.81 -20.57
N CYS A 173 -6.25 -1.66 -19.55
CA CYS A 173 -5.68 -0.36 -19.15
C CYS A 173 -4.17 -0.26 -19.37
N SER A 174 -3.45 -1.36 -19.69
CA SER A 174 -2.03 -1.30 -20.03
C SER A 174 -1.81 -0.56 -21.35
N SER A 175 -0.73 0.26 -21.38
CA SER A 175 -0.31 0.98 -22.60
C SER A 175 0.57 0.15 -23.53
N LYS A 176 1.08 -0.98 -23.02
CA LYS A 176 2.01 -1.84 -23.75
C LYS A 176 1.26 -3.00 -24.39
N GLU A 177 1.66 -3.34 -25.61
CA GLU A 177 1.29 -4.63 -26.18
C GLU A 177 1.70 -5.75 -25.22
N LYS A 178 0.85 -6.77 -25.12
CA LYS A 178 0.98 -7.89 -24.18
C LYS A 178 2.39 -8.49 -24.23
N SER A 179 3.27 -8.07 -23.33
CA SER A 179 4.54 -8.77 -23.10
C SER A 179 4.30 -9.85 -22.05
N ASP A 180 4.93 -11.01 -22.22
CA ASP A 180 4.86 -12.12 -21.26
C ASP A 180 5.48 -11.76 -19.89
N HIS A 181 6.10 -10.59 -19.77
CA HIS A 181 6.77 -10.09 -18.56
C HIS A 181 6.09 -8.82 -18.06
N GLN A 182 5.08 -9.02 -17.22
CA GLN A 182 4.40 -7.94 -16.50
C GLN A 182 5.32 -7.43 -15.39
N ASN A 183 5.92 -6.27 -15.60
CA ASN A 183 6.69 -5.63 -14.53
C ASN A 183 5.79 -4.79 -13.61
N LYS A 184 6.28 -4.47 -12.42
CA LYS A 184 5.51 -3.73 -11.41
C LYS A 184 5.11 -2.33 -11.87
N ASN A 185 5.89 -1.68 -12.71
CA ASN A 185 5.57 -0.35 -13.25
C ASN A 185 4.38 -0.43 -14.21
N ASP A 186 4.31 -1.47 -15.05
CA ASP A 186 3.18 -1.65 -15.97
C ASP A 186 1.87 -1.93 -15.21
N LEU A 187 1.94 -2.63 -14.09
CA LEU A 187 0.79 -2.89 -13.20
C LEU A 187 0.34 -1.61 -12.47
N HIS A 188 1.29 -0.83 -11.99
CA HIS A 188 1.05 0.48 -11.39
C HIS A 188 0.33 1.40 -12.38
N ASP A 189 0.86 1.52 -13.61
CA ASP A 189 0.26 2.34 -14.67
C ASP A 189 -1.15 1.86 -15.05
N ALA A 190 -1.35 0.54 -15.16
CA ALA A 190 -2.66 -0.02 -15.48
C ALA A 190 -3.70 0.29 -14.39
N LEU A 191 -3.35 0.13 -13.10
CA LEU A 191 -4.26 0.46 -12.00
C LEU A 191 -4.52 1.96 -11.94
N THR A 192 -3.50 2.81 -12.10
CA THR A 192 -3.65 4.26 -12.14
C THR A 192 -4.62 4.69 -13.25
N ARG A 193 -4.48 4.14 -14.47
CA ARG A 193 -5.41 4.42 -15.57
C ARG A 193 -6.82 3.91 -15.31
N PHE A 194 -6.95 2.73 -14.71
CA PHE A 194 -8.25 2.22 -14.31
C PHE A 194 -8.94 3.19 -13.33
N CYS A 195 -8.24 3.64 -12.29
CA CYS A 195 -8.78 4.59 -11.32
C CYS A 195 -9.19 5.90 -11.99
N THR A 196 -8.27 6.55 -12.71
CA THR A 196 -8.52 7.87 -13.33
C THR A 196 -9.61 7.84 -14.40
N THR A 197 -9.84 6.70 -15.04
CA THR A 197 -10.85 6.57 -16.10
C THR A 197 -12.20 6.12 -15.56
N TYR A 198 -12.21 5.11 -14.70
CA TYR A 198 -13.45 4.40 -14.34
C TYR A 198 -13.93 4.67 -12.90
N LEU A 199 -13.04 5.14 -12.01
CA LEU A 199 -13.41 5.51 -10.64
C LEU A 199 -13.47 7.03 -10.44
N LYS A 200 -13.30 7.82 -11.51
CA LYS A 200 -13.40 9.29 -11.46
C LYS A 200 -14.75 9.71 -10.86
N GLY A 201 -14.69 10.59 -9.86
CA GLY A 201 -15.88 11.09 -9.14
C GLY A 201 -16.52 10.08 -8.17
N TYR A 202 -15.96 8.89 -8.02
CA TYR A 202 -16.41 7.93 -7.02
C TYR A 202 -15.71 8.21 -5.68
N VAL A 203 -16.49 8.63 -4.68
CA VAL A 203 -16.00 9.07 -3.37
C VAL A 203 -16.35 8.04 -2.30
N VAL A 204 -15.37 7.71 -1.44
CA VAL A 204 -15.50 6.83 -0.28
C VAL A 204 -14.85 7.52 0.91
N GLU A 205 -15.58 7.70 2.03
CA GLU A 205 -15.08 8.34 3.24
C GLU A 205 -14.29 9.64 2.90
N ASP A 206 -14.87 10.51 2.08
CA ASP A 206 -14.31 11.79 1.60
C ASP A 206 -13.05 11.66 0.71
N ILE A 207 -12.69 10.46 0.25
CA ILE A 207 -11.58 10.23 -0.67
C ILE A 207 -12.12 9.94 -2.08
N GLU A 208 -11.71 10.75 -3.07
CA GLU A 208 -12.02 10.52 -4.49
C GLU A 208 -11.06 9.46 -5.05
N LEU A 209 -11.58 8.25 -5.33
CA LEU A 209 -10.77 7.09 -5.68
C LEU A 209 -10.15 7.17 -7.08
N GLY A 210 -10.68 8.00 -7.98
CA GLY A 210 -10.10 8.22 -9.30
C GLY A 210 -8.72 8.87 -9.24
N SER A 211 -8.47 9.72 -8.24
CA SER A 211 -7.20 10.41 -8.01
C SER A 211 -6.33 9.73 -6.95
N ALA A 212 -6.80 8.64 -6.33
CA ALA A 212 -6.16 7.98 -5.20
C ALA A 212 -5.94 6.46 -5.44
N PRO A 213 -5.19 6.04 -6.48
CA PRO A 213 -5.00 4.63 -6.79
C PRO A 213 -4.31 3.85 -5.67
N GLY A 214 -3.47 4.49 -4.84
CA GLY A 214 -2.88 3.87 -3.66
C GLY A 214 -3.92 3.55 -2.56
N ILE A 215 -5.03 4.29 -2.51
CA ILE A 215 -6.16 3.96 -1.62
C ILE A 215 -6.99 2.81 -2.20
N VAL A 216 -7.14 2.74 -3.53
CA VAL A 216 -7.80 1.60 -4.19
C VAL A 216 -7.07 0.29 -3.90
N ASP A 217 -5.75 0.34 -3.76
CA ASP A 217 -4.89 -0.77 -3.36
C ASP A 217 -5.35 -1.44 -2.06
N ILE A 218 -5.78 -0.68 -1.05
CA ILE A 218 -6.26 -1.21 0.24
C ILE A 218 -7.50 -2.11 0.06
N PHE A 219 -8.41 -1.72 -0.83
CA PHE A 219 -9.57 -2.56 -1.15
C PHE A 219 -9.16 -3.84 -1.87
N ILE A 220 -8.20 -3.75 -2.82
CA ILE A 220 -7.66 -4.90 -3.55
C ILE A 220 -6.94 -5.85 -2.58
N TRP A 221 -6.08 -5.32 -1.73
CA TRP A 221 -5.36 -6.09 -0.70
C TRP A 221 -6.34 -6.77 0.24
N SER A 222 -7.28 -6.02 0.83
CA SER A 222 -8.28 -6.58 1.75
C SER A 222 -9.13 -7.66 1.08
N PHE A 223 -9.51 -7.49 -0.18
CA PHE A 223 -10.25 -8.49 -0.93
C PHE A 223 -9.46 -9.78 -1.16
N SER A 224 -8.13 -9.68 -1.19
CA SER A 224 -7.22 -10.78 -1.54
C SER A 224 -6.49 -11.39 -0.34
N ALA A 225 -6.28 -10.65 0.76
CA ALA A 225 -5.52 -11.12 1.92
C ALA A 225 -6.29 -12.20 2.70
N GLU A 226 -5.54 -13.22 3.19
CA GLU A 226 -6.12 -14.37 3.90
C GLU A 226 -6.76 -13.96 5.24
N GLU A 227 -6.19 -12.96 5.88
CA GLU A 227 -6.66 -12.39 7.16
C GLU A 227 -7.85 -11.43 7.01
N ARG A 228 -8.27 -11.13 5.78
CA ARG A 228 -9.43 -10.29 5.44
C ARG A 228 -10.49 -11.11 4.70
N TYR A 229 -10.92 -10.66 3.52
CA TYR A 229 -11.99 -11.35 2.76
C TYR A 229 -11.55 -12.67 2.13
N ASN A 230 -10.25 -12.85 1.86
CA ASN A 230 -9.68 -14.12 1.40
C ASN A 230 -10.33 -14.65 0.11
N ILE A 231 -10.60 -13.77 -0.87
CA ILE A 231 -11.32 -14.13 -2.10
C ILE A 231 -10.35 -14.32 -3.27
N CYS A 232 -9.59 -13.28 -3.67
CA CYS A 232 -8.68 -13.33 -4.82
C CYS A 232 -7.28 -13.82 -4.46
N VAL A 233 -7.18 -14.88 -3.69
CA VAL A 233 -5.94 -15.50 -3.21
C VAL A 233 -5.23 -16.35 -4.30
N ALA A 234 -4.18 -17.09 -3.94
CA ALA A 234 -3.41 -17.92 -4.88
C ALA A 234 -4.33 -18.86 -5.68
N THR A 235 -5.21 -19.61 -5.00
CA THR A 235 -6.31 -20.37 -5.60
C THR A 235 -7.60 -19.57 -5.38
N PRO A 236 -8.09 -18.81 -6.38
CA PRO A 236 -9.17 -17.85 -6.17
C PRO A 236 -10.50 -18.56 -5.87
N LYS A 237 -11.26 -18.00 -4.93
CA LYS A 237 -12.58 -18.52 -4.50
C LYS A 237 -13.68 -17.85 -5.32
N CYS A 238 -13.66 -18.09 -6.65
CA CYS A 238 -14.57 -17.43 -7.59
C CYS A 238 -16.05 -17.68 -7.30
N GLU A 239 -16.40 -18.79 -6.66
CA GLU A 239 -17.77 -19.12 -6.26
C GLU A 239 -18.35 -18.17 -5.21
N LYS A 240 -17.46 -17.53 -4.41
CA LYS A 240 -17.81 -16.54 -3.37
C LYS A 240 -17.58 -15.10 -3.81
N CYS A 241 -17.11 -14.89 -5.05
CA CYS A 241 -16.64 -13.62 -5.53
C CYS A 241 -17.77 -12.78 -6.14
N ASN A 242 -18.01 -11.59 -5.61
CA ASN A 242 -18.99 -10.62 -6.14
C ASN A 242 -18.67 -10.21 -7.59
N LEU A 243 -17.39 -10.28 -7.99
CA LEU A 243 -16.94 -9.93 -9.34
C LEU A 243 -16.98 -11.10 -10.33
N LYS A 244 -17.46 -12.30 -9.94
CA LYS A 244 -17.43 -13.50 -10.78
C LYS A 244 -18.02 -13.29 -12.17
N GLY A 245 -19.16 -12.60 -12.26
CA GLY A 245 -19.89 -12.39 -13.52
C GLY A 245 -19.23 -11.40 -14.49
N VAL A 246 -18.21 -10.66 -14.05
CA VAL A 246 -17.55 -9.59 -14.81
C VAL A 246 -16.03 -9.67 -14.82
N CYS A 247 -15.42 -10.55 -14.02
CA CYS A 247 -13.97 -10.74 -13.92
C CYS A 247 -13.45 -11.55 -15.10
N LEU A 248 -12.40 -11.07 -15.77
CA LEU A 248 -11.81 -11.74 -16.94
C LEU A 248 -11.42 -13.19 -16.62
N TYR A 249 -10.73 -13.43 -15.52
CA TYR A 249 -10.31 -14.77 -15.10
C TYR A 249 -11.51 -15.72 -14.91
N ALA A 250 -12.55 -15.26 -14.22
CA ALA A 250 -13.72 -16.08 -13.98
C ALA A 250 -14.50 -16.39 -15.27
N LEU A 251 -14.60 -15.42 -16.19
CA LEU A 251 -15.26 -15.59 -17.51
C LEU A 251 -14.50 -16.54 -18.43
N THR A 252 -13.17 -16.64 -18.30
CA THR A 252 -12.33 -17.50 -19.16
C THR A 252 -12.05 -18.87 -18.56
N ASN A 253 -12.19 -19.05 -17.24
CA ASN A 253 -11.86 -20.28 -16.52
C ASN A 253 -13.06 -20.90 -15.77
N SER A 254 -14.27 -20.35 -15.94
CA SER A 254 -15.49 -21.04 -15.47
C SER A 254 -15.79 -22.21 -16.39
N PRO A 255 -16.06 -23.42 -15.84
CA PRO A 255 -16.46 -24.58 -16.64
C PRO A 255 -17.80 -24.36 -17.35
#